data_4a0dc4f085c016dc0ddceb40e5a28892
#
_entry.id   4a0dc4f085c016dc0ddceb40e5a28892
#
_cell.length_a   1.000
_cell.length_b   1.000
_cell.length_c   1.000
_cell.angle_alpha   90.00
_cell.angle_beta   90.00
_cell.angle_gamma   90.00
#
_symmetry.space_group_name_H-M   'P 1'
#
loop_
_entity.id
_entity.type
_entity.pdbx_description
1 polymer ?
#
loop_
_entity_poly.entity_id
_entity_poly.type
_entity_poly.pdbx_seq_one_letter_code
_entity_poly.pdbx_strand_id
1 'polypeptide(L)'
;MKQAIFSPSKYIQGRGEIGNLGDYFAVLGSRGAYLIVDPFILSVYEKEISSGFRERSISFTLQKFNGECSKNEVDRIVQAMKEKSADVVIGIGGGKTLDTAKAVGFFAELPVVIVPTIASTDAPCSALSVLYTDEGQFDRYLMLKSNPNIVVVDIDVVAKAPERLLVAGMGDALSTYYEARACHRSGALSMAGGTSTIAALTIARACRDVLFADGLKAKLALENKASSKAVENIVEANTYLSGIGFESGGLAAAHAIHNGLTVLEETHHLYHGEKVAFGTLAQLALENAELAEIQETIDFCKSIGLPTTLKQLGVDRTDHDKIRKVAEASCADGETIHNMPFQVTPEDVFSAILVADRLGE
;
A
#
# COMPACT_ATOMS: atom_id res chain seq x y z
N MET A 1 28.46 -0.20 -4.17
CA MET A 1 27.29 0.62 -3.80
C MET A 1 26.68 0.03 -2.52
N LYS A 2 26.09 0.86 -1.66
CA LYS A 2 25.39 0.39 -0.46
C LYS A 2 24.09 -0.30 -0.89
N GLN A 3 23.84 -1.49 -0.37
CA GLN A 3 22.57 -2.20 -0.52
C GLN A 3 21.82 -2.15 0.82
N ALA A 4 20.49 -2.03 0.78
CA ALA A 4 19.67 -1.99 1.97
C ALA A 4 18.35 -2.75 1.76
N ILE A 5 17.85 -3.34 2.85
CA ILE A 5 16.50 -3.90 2.94
C ILE A 5 15.91 -3.49 4.29
N PHE A 6 14.68 -2.99 4.26
CA PHE A 6 13.92 -2.61 5.44
C PHE A 6 12.69 -3.49 5.58
N SER A 7 12.27 -3.72 6.81
CA SER A 7 11.13 -4.58 7.12
C SER A 7 10.64 -4.26 8.55
N PRO A 8 9.35 -4.45 8.87
CA PRO A 8 8.89 -4.54 10.25
C PRO A 8 9.68 -5.59 11.02
N SER A 9 9.88 -5.36 12.33
CA SER A 9 10.55 -6.35 13.17
C SER A 9 9.76 -7.65 13.27
N LYS A 10 8.42 -7.56 13.20
CA LYS A 10 7.51 -8.71 13.17
C LYS A 10 6.34 -8.45 12.23
N TYR A 11 6.01 -9.45 11.43
CA TYR A 11 4.76 -9.55 10.70
C TYR A 11 4.00 -10.77 11.22
N ILE A 12 2.76 -10.59 11.62
CA ILE A 12 1.91 -11.63 12.19
C ILE A 12 0.60 -11.63 11.41
N GLN A 13 0.20 -12.78 10.94
CA GLN A 13 -1.04 -12.96 10.21
C GLN A 13 -1.76 -14.21 10.71
N GLY A 14 -3.01 -14.05 11.11
CA GLY A 14 -3.81 -15.14 11.63
C GLY A 14 -5.29 -14.79 11.72
N ARG A 15 -6.08 -15.68 12.29
CA ARG A 15 -7.49 -15.45 12.56
C ARG A 15 -7.69 -15.08 14.01
N GLY A 16 -8.55 -14.08 14.28
CA GLY A 16 -8.83 -13.62 15.64
C GLY A 16 -7.71 -12.80 16.28
N GLU A 17 -6.71 -12.37 15.50
CA GLU A 17 -5.54 -11.66 16.02
C GLU A 17 -5.87 -10.28 16.58
N ILE A 18 -6.99 -9.68 16.17
CA ILE A 18 -7.46 -8.40 16.72
C ILE A 18 -7.79 -8.50 18.22
N GLY A 19 -8.11 -9.70 18.71
CA GLY A 19 -8.31 -9.99 20.13
C GLY A 19 -7.01 -10.20 20.92
N ASN A 20 -5.88 -10.38 20.24
CA ASN A 20 -4.58 -10.67 20.85
C ASN A 20 -3.66 -9.46 20.96
N LEU A 21 -4.14 -8.23 20.68
CA LEU A 21 -3.33 -7.01 20.64
C LEU A 21 -2.58 -6.72 21.95
N GLY A 22 -3.12 -7.16 23.09
CA GLY A 22 -2.44 -7.07 24.38
C GLY A 22 -1.12 -7.86 24.45
N ASP A 23 -1.00 -8.99 23.75
CA ASP A 23 0.24 -9.77 23.68
C ASP A 23 1.31 -9.03 22.88
N TYR A 24 0.91 -8.42 21.78
CA TYR A 24 1.82 -7.64 20.94
C TYR A 24 2.28 -6.35 21.60
N PHE A 25 1.37 -5.69 22.36
CA PHE A 25 1.72 -4.57 23.20
C PHE A 25 2.79 -4.97 24.25
N ALA A 26 2.61 -6.08 24.94
CA ALA A 26 3.51 -6.52 26.02
C ALA A 26 4.95 -6.80 25.55
N VAL A 27 5.17 -6.98 24.23
CA VAL A 27 6.52 -7.10 23.66
C VAL A 27 7.25 -5.75 23.61
N LEU A 28 6.52 -4.64 23.52
CA LEU A 28 7.06 -3.30 23.22
C LEU A 28 6.91 -2.33 24.39
N GLY A 29 5.88 -2.48 25.19
CA GLY A 29 5.49 -1.55 26.23
C GLY A 29 5.16 -2.20 27.57
N SER A 30 4.97 -1.37 28.59
CA SER A 30 4.66 -1.81 29.94
C SER A 30 3.71 -0.87 30.71
N ARG A 31 3.48 0.34 30.21
CA ARG A 31 2.67 1.36 30.90
C ARG A 31 1.25 1.43 30.38
N GLY A 32 1.08 1.50 29.06
CA GLY A 32 -0.23 1.57 28.45
C GLY A 32 -0.19 1.75 26.95
N ALA A 33 -1.23 1.29 26.27
CA ALA A 33 -1.39 1.40 24.83
C ALA A 33 -2.27 2.60 24.45
N TYR A 34 -1.91 3.30 23.38
CA TYR A 34 -2.75 4.33 22.76
C TYR A 34 -3.21 3.84 21.40
N LEU A 35 -4.50 3.52 21.30
CA LEU A 35 -5.09 2.92 20.13
C LEU A 35 -5.79 4.00 19.29
N ILE A 36 -5.33 4.20 18.06
CA ILE A 36 -5.94 5.07 17.05
C ILE A 36 -6.77 4.17 16.14
N VAL A 37 -8.09 4.31 16.20
CA VAL A 37 -9.00 3.34 15.59
C VAL A 37 -9.93 4.03 14.60
N ASP A 38 -10.07 3.43 13.42
CA ASP A 38 -11.07 3.81 12.44
C ASP A 38 -12.48 3.77 13.05
N PRO A 39 -13.34 4.79 12.81
CA PRO A 39 -14.66 4.86 13.41
C PRO A 39 -15.57 3.66 13.16
N PHE A 40 -15.56 3.11 11.93
CA PHE A 40 -16.34 1.95 11.58
C PHE A 40 -15.82 0.70 12.29
N ILE A 41 -14.50 0.51 12.29
CA ILE A 41 -13.84 -0.62 12.99
C ILE A 41 -14.12 -0.56 14.48
N LEU A 42 -14.03 0.62 15.08
CA LEU A 42 -14.36 0.79 16.50
C LEU A 42 -15.81 0.40 16.80
N SER A 43 -16.76 0.76 15.91
CA SER A 43 -18.18 0.42 16.12
C SER A 43 -18.47 -1.06 16.05
N VAL A 44 -17.65 -1.84 15.33
CA VAL A 44 -17.87 -3.27 15.09
C VAL A 44 -17.03 -4.15 16.02
N TYR A 45 -15.79 -3.74 16.32
CA TYR A 45 -14.79 -4.59 17.00
C TYR A 45 -14.29 -4.04 18.34
N GLU A 46 -14.95 -3.01 18.92
CA GLU A 46 -14.50 -2.42 20.21
C GLU A 46 -14.35 -3.48 21.31
N LYS A 47 -15.26 -4.45 21.36
CA LYS A 47 -15.27 -5.48 22.37
C LYS A 47 -14.05 -6.42 22.20
N GLU A 48 -13.80 -6.89 21.00
CA GLU A 48 -12.67 -7.76 20.68
C GLU A 48 -11.33 -7.04 20.90
N ILE A 49 -11.20 -5.80 20.40
CA ILE A 49 -10.02 -4.96 20.62
C ILE A 49 -9.75 -4.78 22.11
N SER A 50 -10.78 -4.47 22.88
CA SER A 50 -10.63 -4.17 24.32
C SER A 50 -10.38 -5.41 25.17
N SER A 51 -10.89 -6.59 24.76
CA SER A 51 -10.79 -7.82 25.57
C SER A 51 -9.34 -8.23 25.80
N GLY A 52 -8.50 -8.20 24.76
CA GLY A 52 -7.11 -8.57 24.85
C GLY A 52 -6.29 -7.74 25.86
N PHE A 53 -6.63 -6.46 26.03
CA PHE A 53 -6.00 -5.58 27.02
C PHE A 53 -6.58 -5.81 28.42
N ARG A 54 -7.91 -5.93 28.57
CA ARG A 54 -8.58 -6.12 29.85
C ARG A 54 -8.19 -7.45 30.51
N GLU A 55 -8.14 -8.53 29.75
CA GLU A 55 -7.75 -9.87 30.25
C GLU A 55 -6.32 -9.88 30.84
N ARG A 56 -5.45 -9.02 30.32
CA ARG A 56 -4.05 -8.88 30.80
C ARG A 56 -3.86 -7.74 31.79
N SER A 57 -4.94 -7.05 32.17
CA SER A 57 -4.89 -5.87 33.03
C SER A 57 -3.98 -4.76 32.49
N ILE A 58 -3.90 -4.62 31.17
CA ILE A 58 -3.13 -3.58 30.47
C ILE A 58 -3.98 -2.31 30.38
N SER A 59 -3.42 -1.19 30.78
CA SER A 59 -4.04 0.13 30.58
C SER A 59 -4.06 0.49 29.10
N PHE A 60 -5.17 1.02 28.60
CA PHE A 60 -5.28 1.48 27.21
C PHE A 60 -6.22 2.66 27.06
N THR A 61 -6.00 3.44 26.02
CA THR A 61 -6.87 4.55 25.59
C THR A 61 -7.32 4.30 24.17
N LEU A 62 -8.63 4.33 23.92
CA LEU A 62 -9.21 4.30 22.58
C LEU A 62 -9.36 5.74 22.07
N GLN A 63 -8.73 6.04 20.96
CA GLN A 63 -8.83 7.31 20.25
C GLN A 63 -9.49 7.08 18.89
N LYS A 64 -10.63 7.67 18.68
CA LYS A 64 -11.28 7.67 17.37
C LYS A 64 -10.48 8.53 16.40
N PHE A 65 -10.21 7.98 15.21
CA PHE A 65 -9.62 8.69 14.09
C PHE A 65 -10.64 9.62 13.44
N ASN A 66 -10.24 10.84 13.04
CA ASN A 66 -11.16 11.85 12.50
C ASN A 66 -11.34 11.79 10.96
N GLY A 67 -10.70 10.84 10.28
CA GLY A 67 -10.95 10.56 8.87
C GLY A 67 -9.86 11.02 7.89
N GLU A 68 -8.99 11.98 8.27
CA GLU A 68 -7.89 12.42 7.40
C GLU A 68 -6.54 12.37 8.11
N CYS A 69 -5.50 11.89 7.39
CA CYS A 69 -4.12 11.86 7.88
C CYS A 69 -3.48 13.24 7.65
N SER A 70 -3.97 14.25 8.38
CA SER A 70 -3.44 15.60 8.30
C SER A 70 -2.48 15.92 9.44
N LYS A 71 -1.65 16.94 9.24
CA LYS A 71 -0.75 17.43 10.31
C LYS A 71 -1.54 17.85 11.56
N ASN A 72 -2.70 18.47 11.37
CA ASN A 72 -3.57 18.91 12.46
C ASN A 72 -4.12 17.72 13.27
N GLU A 73 -4.54 16.65 12.58
CA GLU A 73 -5.00 15.43 13.25
C GLU A 73 -3.87 14.74 14.02
N VAL A 74 -2.69 14.63 13.42
CA VAL A 74 -1.50 14.07 14.09
C VAL A 74 -1.17 14.88 15.34
N ASP A 75 -1.11 16.20 15.25
CA ASP A 75 -0.80 17.08 16.40
C ASP A 75 -1.86 16.98 17.50
N ARG A 76 -3.13 16.94 17.13
CA ARG A 76 -4.25 16.73 18.07
C ARG A 76 -4.05 15.45 18.89
N ILE A 77 -3.72 14.35 18.20
CA ILE A 77 -3.53 13.05 18.87
C ILE A 77 -2.27 13.05 19.74
N VAL A 78 -1.14 13.55 19.24
CA VAL A 78 0.11 13.68 20.00
C VAL A 78 -0.12 14.51 21.27
N GLN A 79 -0.86 15.61 21.19
CA GLN A 79 -1.18 16.43 22.35
C GLN A 79 -2.07 15.67 23.35
N ALA A 80 -3.11 14.97 22.88
CA ALA A 80 -4.01 14.18 23.74
C ALA A 80 -3.27 13.03 24.46
N MET A 81 -2.23 12.48 23.84
CA MET A 81 -1.40 11.42 24.43
C MET A 81 -0.55 11.90 25.61
N LYS A 82 -0.13 13.17 25.65
CA LYS A 82 0.74 13.70 26.73
C LYS A 82 0.12 13.55 28.11
N GLU A 83 -1.20 13.54 28.19
CA GLU A 83 -1.95 13.36 29.43
C GLU A 83 -2.16 11.89 29.81
N LYS A 84 -1.69 10.96 28.99
CA LYS A 84 -1.86 9.53 29.14
C LYS A 84 -0.51 8.84 29.35
N SER A 85 -0.48 7.84 30.20
CA SER A 85 0.74 7.05 30.45
C SER A 85 0.94 5.97 29.38
N ALA A 86 0.88 6.38 28.10
CA ALA A 86 1.07 5.46 26.98
C ALA A 86 2.55 5.36 26.57
N ASP A 87 2.99 4.16 26.19
CA ASP A 87 4.35 3.89 25.72
C ASP A 87 4.37 3.09 24.39
N VAL A 88 3.19 2.77 23.83
CA VAL A 88 3.04 2.17 22.50
C VAL A 88 1.85 2.80 21.78
N VAL A 89 2.00 3.13 20.51
CA VAL A 89 0.92 3.54 19.60
C VAL A 89 0.45 2.33 18.81
N ILE A 90 -0.86 2.12 18.72
CA ILE A 90 -1.46 1.05 17.92
C ILE A 90 -2.45 1.67 16.94
N GLY A 91 -2.21 1.55 15.64
CA GLY A 91 -3.12 1.99 14.59
C GLY A 91 -3.98 0.85 14.07
N ILE A 92 -5.31 1.00 14.07
CA ILE A 92 -6.26 -0.05 13.64
C ILE A 92 -7.22 0.55 12.62
N GLY A 93 -7.11 0.14 11.34
CA GLY A 93 -7.96 0.70 10.28
C GLY A 93 -7.40 0.52 8.88
N GLY A 94 -7.83 1.38 7.99
CA GLY A 94 -7.31 1.51 6.62
C GLY A 94 -6.11 2.46 6.53
N GLY A 95 -5.56 2.66 5.33
CA GLY A 95 -4.31 3.38 5.07
C GLY A 95 -4.16 4.70 5.82
N LYS A 96 -5.15 5.60 5.74
CA LYS A 96 -5.10 6.92 6.42
C LYS A 96 -4.99 6.80 7.95
N THR A 97 -5.71 5.85 8.55
CA THR A 97 -5.61 5.56 9.99
C THR A 97 -4.22 5.04 10.36
N LEU A 98 -3.69 4.14 9.54
CA LEU A 98 -2.38 3.54 9.76
C LEU A 98 -1.25 4.56 9.61
N ASP A 99 -1.33 5.41 8.58
CA ASP A 99 -0.37 6.49 8.37
C ASP A 99 -0.42 7.53 9.48
N THR A 100 -1.61 7.87 9.98
CA THR A 100 -1.75 8.72 11.17
C THR A 100 -1.08 8.09 12.40
N ALA A 101 -1.27 6.79 12.63
CA ALA A 101 -0.64 6.10 13.75
C ALA A 101 0.90 6.06 13.64
N LYS A 102 1.44 5.82 12.44
CA LYS A 102 2.87 5.89 12.17
C LYS A 102 3.42 7.30 12.43
N ALA A 103 2.73 8.34 11.91
CA ALA A 103 3.13 9.73 12.12
C ALA A 103 3.07 10.12 13.61
N VAL A 104 2.02 9.72 14.34
CA VAL A 104 1.90 9.93 15.78
C VAL A 104 3.07 9.26 16.53
N GLY A 105 3.36 7.99 16.22
CA GLY A 105 4.50 7.27 16.80
C GLY A 105 5.84 7.97 16.54
N PHE A 106 6.01 8.48 15.31
CA PHE A 106 7.21 9.23 14.92
C PHE A 106 7.40 10.52 15.74
N PHE A 107 6.35 11.34 15.87
CA PHE A 107 6.44 12.60 16.60
C PHE A 107 6.45 12.41 18.13
N ALA A 108 5.84 11.34 18.63
CA ALA A 108 5.86 10.98 20.05
C ALA A 108 7.11 10.16 20.44
N GLU A 109 7.93 9.74 19.47
CA GLU A 109 9.09 8.86 19.65
C GLU A 109 8.74 7.54 20.37
N LEU A 110 7.59 6.95 19.98
CA LEU A 110 7.08 5.71 20.54
C LEU A 110 7.08 4.57 19.52
N PRO A 111 7.23 3.31 19.97
CA PRO A 111 7.04 2.16 19.11
C PRO A 111 5.60 2.08 18.58
N VAL A 112 5.46 1.52 17.37
CA VAL A 112 4.20 1.47 16.63
C VAL A 112 3.83 0.02 16.29
N VAL A 113 2.58 -0.33 16.57
CA VAL A 113 1.91 -1.53 16.06
C VAL A 113 0.86 -1.11 15.03
N ILE A 114 0.87 -1.75 13.87
CA ILE A 114 -0.07 -1.48 12.77
C ILE A 114 -0.98 -2.69 12.58
N VAL A 115 -2.29 -2.43 12.54
CA VAL A 115 -3.34 -3.44 12.39
C VAL A 115 -4.22 -3.08 11.19
N PRO A 116 -3.83 -3.46 9.97
CA PRO A 116 -4.64 -3.21 8.80
C PRO A 116 -5.95 -4.01 8.86
N THR A 117 -7.05 -3.35 8.58
CA THR A 117 -8.39 -3.96 8.51
C THR A 117 -8.87 -4.18 7.08
N ILE A 118 -8.09 -3.74 6.13
CA ILE A 118 -8.23 -3.94 4.69
C ILE A 118 -6.84 -4.19 4.10
N ALA A 119 -6.75 -4.90 2.99
CA ALA A 119 -5.49 -5.16 2.27
C ALA A 119 -5.54 -4.50 0.88
N SER A 120 -5.85 -3.20 0.85
CA SER A 120 -6.06 -2.41 -0.38
C SER A 120 -4.80 -1.72 -0.91
N THR A 121 -3.72 -1.71 -0.13
CA THR A 121 -2.40 -1.15 -0.48
C THR A 121 -1.30 -1.83 0.31
N ASP A 122 -0.07 -1.57 -0.05
CA ASP A 122 1.14 -2.09 0.59
C ASP A 122 1.71 -1.19 1.71
N ALA A 123 1.05 -0.08 1.99
CA ALA A 123 1.45 0.89 3.01
C ALA A 123 1.66 0.34 4.44
N PRO A 124 0.98 -0.74 4.92
CA PRO A 124 1.07 -1.15 6.33
C PRO A 124 2.50 -1.42 6.83
N CYS A 125 3.36 -1.97 5.98
CA CYS A 125 4.71 -2.40 6.39
C CYS A 125 5.80 -1.33 6.23
N SER A 126 5.55 -0.24 5.48
CA SER A 126 6.59 0.72 5.10
C SER A 126 6.96 1.73 6.19
N ALA A 127 8.20 2.21 6.15
CA ALA A 127 8.70 3.34 6.95
C ALA A 127 8.29 4.69 6.31
N LEU A 128 7.04 4.81 5.91
CA LEU A 128 6.47 5.96 5.23
C LEU A 128 5.06 6.24 5.75
N SER A 129 4.72 7.53 5.88
CA SER A 129 3.34 8.00 6.01
C SER A 129 3.06 9.05 4.95
N VAL A 130 1.89 8.98 4.33
CA VAL A 130 1.40 10.02 3.44
C VAL A 130 0.59 11.02 4.24
N LEU A 131 1.03 12.28 4.24
CA LEU A 131 0.28 13.37 4.87
C LEU A 131 -0.54 14.13 3.84
N TYR A 132 -1.72 14.54 4.27
CA TYR A 132 -2.68 15.29 3.47
C TYR A 132 -3.02 16.62 4.15
N THR A 133 -3.59 17.55 3.40
CA THR A 133 -4.27 18.71 3.99
C THR A 133 -5.56 18.27 4.68
N ASP A 134 -6.18 19.14 5.49
CA ASP A 134 -7.46 18.82 6.13
C ASP A 134 -8.60 18.61 5.09
N GLU A 135 -8.43 19.14 3.86
CA GLU A 135 -9.34 18.97 2.73
C GLU A 135 -9.04 17.68 1.92
N GLY A 136 -8.06 16.88 2.33
CA GLY A 136 -7.73 15.59 1.71
C GLY A 136 -6.84 15.68 0.47
N GLN A 137 -6.17 16.82 0.23
CA GLN A 137 -5.17 16.96 -0.84
C GLN A 137 -3.82 16.46 -0.36
N PHE A 138 -3.03 15.84 -1.25
CA PHE A 138 -1.67 15.44 -0.94
C PHE A 138 -0.84 16.63 -0.44
N ASP A 139 -0.20 16.49 0.72
CA ASP A 139 0.74 17.47 1.27
C ASP A 139 2.18 17.01 1.06
N ARG A 140 2.58 15.90 1.68
CA ARG A 140 3.95 15.36 1.58
C ARG A 140 4.07 13.93 2.05
N TYR A 141 5.20 13.33 1.72
CA TYR A 141 5.67 12.08 2.34
C TYR A 141 6.43 12.40 3.63
N LEU A 142 6.05 11.73 4.72
CA LEU A 142 6.81 11.70 5.97
C LEU A 142 7.66 10.43 6.01
N MET A 143 8.96 10.56 5.76
CA MET A 143 9.90 9.44 5.88
C MET A 143 10.15 9.15 7.36
N LEU A 144 9.90 7.92 7.78
CA LEU A 144 10.07 7.48 9.16
C LEU A 144 11.49 6.95 9.39
N LYS A 145 11.93 6.93 10.65
CA LYS A 145 13.25 6.40 11.03
C LYS A 145 13.35 4.87 10.88
N SER A 146 12.22 4.18 10.97
CA SER A 146 12.11 2.72 10.87
C SER A 146 10.70 2.32 10.49
N ASN A 147 10.55 1.11 9.98
CA ASN A 147 9.26 0.47 9.77
C ASN A 147 8.52 0.31 11.10
N PRO A 148 7.19 0.09 11.08
CA PRO A 148 6.44 -0.30 12.28
C PRO A 148 7.10 -1.46 13.01
N ASN A 149 7.07 -1.43 14.35
CA ASN A 149 7.69 -2.50 15.14
C ASN A 149 6.98 -3.84 14.93
N ILE A 150 5.65 -3.82 14.86
CA ILE A 150 4.84 -5.00 14.60
C ILE A 150 3.72 -4.64 13.63
N VAL A 151 3.49 -5.49 12.64
CA VAL A 151 2.29 -5.47 11.79
C VAL A 151 1.49 -6.72 12.10
N VAL A 152 0.21 -6.54 12.47
CA VAL A 152 -0.70 -7.63 12.84
C VAL A 152 -1.89 -7.63 11.89
N VAL A 153 -2.08 -8.71 11.16
CA VAL A 153 -3.17 -8.86 10.18
C VAL A 153 -4.16 -9.92 10.68
N ASP A 154 -5.37 -9.49 10.94
CA ASP A 154 -6.48 -10.40 11.25
C ASP A 154 -7.22 -10.74 9.96
N ILE A 155 -7.08 -11.98 9.52
CA ILE A 155 -7.71 -12.48 8.28
C ILE A 155 -9.24 -12.43 8.36
N ASP A 156 -9.83 -12.68 9.53
CA ASP A 156 -11.29 -12.65 9.67
C ASP A 156 -11.86 -11.22 9.60
N VAL A 157 -11.05 -10.23 9.92
CA VAL A 157 -11.40 -8.81 9.74
C VAL A 157 -11.24 -8.40 8.27
N VAL A 158 -10.09 -8.67 7.68
CA VAL A 158 -9.81 -8.30 6.28
C VAL A 158 -10.76 -8.99 5.30
N ALA A 159 -11.08 -10.27 5.52
CA ALA A 159 -11.99 -11.02 4.65
C ALA A 159 -13.46 -10.54 4.70
N LYS A 160 -13.84 -9.70 5.67
CA LYS A 160 -15.19 -9.09 5.73
C LYS A 160 -15.27 -7.76 4.97
N ALA A 161 -14.12 -7.20 4.58
CA ALA A 161 -14.10 -5.99 3.77
C ALA A 161 -14.63 -6.27 2.34
N PRO A 162 -15.12 -5.24 1.62
CA PRO A 162 -15.49 -5.38 0.21
C PRO A 162 -14.34 -5.97 -0.62
N GLU A 163 -14.63 -6.97 -1.47
CA GLU A 163 -13.63 -7.67 -2.27
C GLU A 163 -12.85 -6.72 -3.20
N ARG A 164 -13.50 -5.64 -3.67
CA ARG A 164 -12.84 -4.60 -4.48
C ARG A 164 -11.62 -3.99 -3.80
N LEU A 165 -11.60 -3.93 -2.47
CA LEU A 165 -10.43 -3.42 -1.72
C LEU A 165 -9.26 -4.40 -1.78
N LEU A 166 -9.52 -5.71 -1.70
CA LEU A 166 -8.47 -6.71 -1.89
C LEU A 166 -7.95 -6.70 -3.34
N VAL A 167 -8.85 -6.54 -4.31
CA VAL A 167 -8.51 -6.43 -5.74
C VAL A 167 -7.66 -5.17 -5.99
N ALA A 168 -8.03 -4.04 -5.40
CA ALA A 168 -7.21 -2.83 -5.49
C ALA A 168 -5.80 -3.05 -4.92
N GLY A 169 -5.68 -3.75 -3.77
CA GLY A 169 -4.37 -4.13 -3.22
C GLY A 169 -3.57 -5.04 -4.16
N MET A 170 -4.23 -5.97 -4.87
CA MET A 170 -3.55 -6.77 -5.89
C MET A 170 -3.06 -5.91 -7.07
N GLY A 171 -3.79 -4.86 -7.43
CA GLY A 171 -3.36 -3.92 -8.46
C GLY A 171 -2.14 -3.10 -8.07
N ASP A 172 -2.06 -2.71 -6.80
CA ASP A 172 -0.89 -2.05 -6.21
C ASP A 172 0.31 -2.99 -6.17
N ALA A 173 0.13 -4.17 -5.57
CA ALA A 173 1.15 -5.20 -5.43
C ALA A 173 1.68 -5.75 -6.78
N LEU A 174 0.89 -5.64 -7.86
CA LEU A 174 1.29 -6.08 -9.20
C LEU A 174 2.50 -5.31 -9.72
N SER A 175 2.59 -4.01 -9.46
CA SER A 175 3.69 -3.16 -9.92
C SER A 175 5.03 -3.52 -9.29
N THR A 176 4.99 -4.00 -8.04
CA THR A 176 6.14 -4.19 -7.15
C THR A 176 7.31 -4.93 -7.81
N TYR A 177 7.03 -6.07 -8.47
CA TYR A 177 8.11 -6.82 -9.13
C TYR A 177 8.67 -6.09 -10.35
N TYR A 178 7.82 -5.51 -11.17
CA TYR A 178 8.24 -4.85 -12.41
C TYR A 178 9.06 -3.60 -12.13
N GLU A 179 8.66 -2.82 -11.14
CA GLU A 179 9.37 -1.63 -10.71
C GLU A 179 10.68 -1.98 -10.00
N ALA A 180 10.67 -2.94 -9.06
CA ALA A 180 11.91 -3.42 -8.43
C ALA A 180 12.90 -3.98 -9.45
N ARG A 181 12.43 -4.67 -10.49
CA ARG A 181 13.24 -5.15 -11.61
C ARG A 181 13.87 -4.01 -12.40
N ALA A 182 13.10 -2.95 -12.68
CA ALA A 182 13.60 -1.76 -13.37
C ALA A 182 14.67 -1.05 -12.53
N CYS A 183 14.39 -0.79 -11.24
CA CYS A 183 15.34 -0.18 -10.30
C CYS A 183 16.62 -1.03 -10.13
N HIS A 184 16.48 -2.34 -10.07
CA HIS A 184 17.66 -3.23 -10.00
C HIS A 184 18.55 -3.10 -11.25
N ARG A 185 17.95 -3.00 -12.44
CA ARG A 185 18.68 -2.82 -13.71
C ARG A 185 19.34 -1.44 -13.83
N SER A 186 18.69 -0.38 -13.36
CA SER A 186 19.24 0.97 -13.39
C SER A 186 20.25 1.24 -12.29
N GLY A 187 20.24 0.47 -11.20
CA GLY A 187 21.00 0.74 -9.98
C GLY A 187 20.43 1.93 -9.18
N ALA A 188 19.17 2.29 -9.41
CA ALA A 188 18.48 3.33 -8.65
C ALA A 188 18.41 3.01 -7.16
N LEU A 189 18.39 4.06 -6.34
CA LEU A 189 18.22 3.92 -4.90
C LEU A 189 16.75 3.66 -4.57
N SER A 190 16.51 2.69 -3.70
CA SER A 190 15.20 2.45 -3.10
C SER A 190 14.96 3.39 -1.92
N MET A 191 13.73 3.40 -1.39
CA MET A 191 13.36 4.15 -0.19
C MET A 191 14.15 3.73 1.05
N ALA A 192 14.72 2.51 1.07
CA ALA A 192 15.64 2.04 2.11
C ALA A 192 17.02 2.74 2.08
N GLY A 193 17.25 3.66 1.14
CA GLY A 193 18.48 4.44 1.03
C GLY A 193 19.69 3.64 0.55
N GLY A 194 19.45 2.57 -0.21
CA GLY A 194 20.45 1.76 -0.90
C GLY A 194 19.89 1.16 -2.18
N THR A 195 20.74 0.51 -2.98
CA THR A 195 20.26 -0.26 -4.13
C THR A 195 19.59 -1.54 -3.66
N SER A 196 18.71 -2.08 -4.49
CA SER A 196 17.98 -3.32 -4.23
C SER A 196 18.91 -4.49 -3.87
N THR A 197 18.54 -5.27 -2.85
CA THR A 197 19.23 -6.50 -2.47
C THR A 197 18.66 -7.71 -3.23
N ILE A 198 19.39 -8.84 -3.25
CA ILE A 198 18.85 -10.12 -3.76
C ILE A 198 17.56 -10.49 -3.02
N ALA A 199 17.51 -10.28 -1.69
CA ALA A 199 16.33 -10.58 -0.88
C ALA A 199 15.13 -9.71 -1.28
N ALA A 200 15.32 -8.40 -1.43
CA ALA A 200 14.23 -7.48 -1.84
C ALA A 200 13.66 -7.87 -3.21
N LEU A 201 14.51 -8.13 -4.20
CA LEU A 201 14.06 -8.54 -5.53
C LEU A 201 13.38 -9.92 -5.52
N THR A 202 13.84 -10.85 -4.68
CA THR A 202 13.21 -12.17 -4.53
C THR A 202 11.82 -12.04 -3.88
N ILE A 203 11.66 -11.17 -2.87
CA ILE A 203 10.39 -10.90 -2.23
C ILE A 203 9.41 -10.26 -3.23
N ALA A 204 9.86 -9.26 -3.99
CA ALA A 204 9.05 -8.63 -5.03
C ALA A 204 8.59 -9.65 -6.10
N ARG A 205 9.47 -10.58 -6.50
CA ARG A 205 9.10 -11.66 -7.42
C ARG A 205 8.10 -12.63 -6.80
N ALA A 206 8.30 -13.02 -5.54
CA ALA A 206 7.37 -13.89 -4.83
C ALA A 206 5.97 -13.23 -4.73
N CYS A 207 5.92 -11.90 -4.54
CA CYS A 207 4.67 -11.14 -4.58
C CYS A 207 3.92 -11.40 -5.89
N ARG A 208 4.56 -11.13 -7.04
CA ARG A 208 3.98 -11.41 -8.36
C ARG A 208 3.51 -12.86 -8.51
N ASP A 209 4.36 -13.81 -8.17
CA ASP A 209 4.05 -15.23 -8.35
C ASP A 209 2.82 -15.66 -7.53
N VAL A 210 2.66 -15.14 -6.32
CA VAL A 210 1.49 -15.36 -5.46
C VAL A 210 0.24 -14.71 -6.05
N LEU A 211 0.32 -13.47 -6.56
CA LEU A 211 -0.80 -12.79 -7.20
C LEU A 211 -1.36 -13.62 -8.36
N PHE A 212 -0.50 -14.08 -9.25
CA PHE A 212 -0.90 -14.87 -10.42
C PHE A 212 -1.45 -16.25 -10.04
N ALA A 213 -0.88 -16.88 -9.00
CA ALA A 213 -1.34 -18.19 -8.54
C ALA A 213 -2.69 -18.15 -7.82
N ASP A 214 -2.93 -17.12 -7.00
CA ASP A 214 -4.01 -17.12 -6.01
C ASP A 214 -5.03 -15.98 -6.18
N GLY A 215 -4.75 -14.93 -6.98
CA GLY A 215 -5.57 -13.72 -7.07
C GLY A 215 -7.02 -14.00 -7.44
N LEU A 216 -7.28 -14.72 -8.52
CA LEU A 216 -8.65 -15.08 -8.93
C LEU A 216 -9.36 -15.96 -7.87
N LYS A 217 -8.63 -16.92 -7.29
CA LYS A 217 -9.21 -17.79 -6.24
C LYS A 217 -9.59 -16.99 -4.99
N ALA A 218 -8.77 -16.03 -4.59
CA ALA A 218 -9.04 -15.15 -3.47
C ALA A 218 -10.25 -14.25 -3.72
N LYS A 219 -10.33 -13.63 -4.90
CA LYS A 219 -11.49 -12.82 -5.32
C LYS A 219 -12.78 -13.64 -5.24
N LEU A 220 -12.82 -14.80 -5.90
CA LEU A 220 -13.99 -15.67 -5.91
C LEU A 220 -14.38 -16.16 -4.50
N ALA A 221 -13.40 -16.38 -3.61
CA ALA A 221 -13.69 -16.73 -2.22
C ALA A 221 -14.41 -15.57 -1.51
N LEU A 222 -13.92 -14.32 -1.61
CA LEU A 222 -14.54 -13.16 -0.98
C LEU A 222 -15.91 -12.82 -1.55
N GLU A 223 -16.13 -12.94 -2.87
CA GLU A 223 -17.45 -12.80 -3.49
C GLU A 223 -18.48 -13.75 -2.86
N ASN A 224 -18.03 -14.94 -2.47
CA ASN A 224 -18.84 -15.94 -1.78
C ASN A 224 -18.77 -15.82 -0.24
N LYS A 225 -18.22 -14.73 0.30
CA LYS A 225 -18.04 -14.48 1.74
C LYS A 225 -17.30 -15.63 2.46
N ALA A 226 -16.37 -16.24 1.74
CA ALA A 226 -15.54 -17.33 2.23
C ALA A 226 -14.09 -16.86 2.44
N SER A 227 -13.49 -17.26 3.55
CA SER A 227 -12.04 -17.12 3.76
C SER A 227 -11.36 -18.41 3.34
N SER A 228 -10.33 -18.32 2.53
CA SER A 228 -9.58 -19.47 2.01
C SER A 228 -8.08 -19.23 2.11
N LYS A 229 -7.28 -20.28 1.91
CA LYS A 229 -5.81 -20.13 1.88
C LYS A 229 -5.35 -19.13 0.80
N ALA A 230 -6.05 -19.04 -0.32
CA ALA A 230 -5.77 -18.05 -1.34
C ALA A 230 -5.99 -16.61 -0.82
N VAL A 231 -7.03 -16.35 -0.02
CA VAL A 231 -7.23 -15.05 0.63
C VAL A 231 -6.07 -14.74 1.58
N GLU A 232 -5.64 -15.69 2.41
CA GLU A 232 -4.50 -15.52 3.30
C GLU A 232 -3.22 -15.18 2.52
N ASN A 233 -2.95 -15.89 1.42
CA ASN A 233 -1.78 -15.67 0.59
C ASN A 233 -1.82 -14.29 -0.10
N ILE A 234 -2.97 -13.85 -0.60
CA ILE A 234 -3.12 -12.53 -1.23
C ILE A 234 -3.04 -11.40 -0.20
N VAL A 235 -3.54 -11.59 1.01
CA VAL A 235 -3.38 -10.60 2.08
C VAL A 235 -1.90 -10.43 2.42
N GLU A 236 -1.12 -11.52 2.52
CA GLU A 236 0.33 -11.45 2.71
C GLU A 236 1.02 -10.76 1.52
N ALA A 237 0.62 -11.11 0.28
CA ALA A 237 1.19 -10.51 -0.92
C ALA A 237 0.96 -8.99 -0.96
N ASN A 238 -0.28 -8.53 -0.73
CA ASN A 238 -0.64 -7.13 -0.77
C ASN A 238 0.01 -6.30 0.35
N THR A 239 0.18 -6.87 1.55
CA THR A 239 0.63 -6.11 2.73
C THR A 239 2.12 -6.25 3.00
N TYR A 240 2.65 -7.48 2.98
CA TYR A 240 4.03 -7.75 3.37
C TYR A 240 4.98 -7.87 2.19
N LEU A 241 4.67 -8.77 1.22
CA LEU A 241 5.58 -8.99 0.10
C LEU A 241 5.69 -7.73 -0.77
N SER A 242 4.56 -7.07 -1.06
CA SER A 242 4.56 -5.79 -1.75
C SER A 242 5.20 -4.70 -0.91
N GLY A 243 4.85 -4.59 0.37
CA GLY A 243 5.38 -3.57 1.27
C GLY A 243 6.91 -3.58 1.38
N ILE A 244 7.51 -4.76 1.51
CA ILE A 244 8.97 -4.90 1.54
C ILE A 244 9.55 -4.75 0.13
N GLY A 245 8.85 -5.28 -0.86
CA GLY A 245 9.27 -5.28 -2.26
C GLY A 245 9.41 -3.87 -2.83
N PHE A 246 8.42 -2.99 -2.64
CA PHE A 246 8.50 -1.63 -3.14
C PHE A 246 9.50 -0.77 -2.36
N GLU A 247 9.45 -0.83 -1.01
CA GLU A 247 10.29 0.00 -0.16
C GLU A 247 11.77 -0.28 -0.35
N SER A 248 12.12 -1.56 -0.50
CA SER A 248 13.50 -2.04 -0.61
C SER A 248 13.93 -2.39 -2.04
N GLY A 249 12.98 -2.61 -2.94
CA GLY A 249 13.22 -2.86 -4.36
C GLY A 249 13.27 -1.59 -5.19
N GLY A 250 12.43 -0.62 -4.85
CA GLY A 250 12.28 0.67 -5.52
C GLY A 250 11.00 0.78 -6.37
N LEU A 251 10.59 2.01 -6.63
CA LEU A 251 9.48 2.39 -7.51
C LEU A 251 10.03 2.94 -8.83
N ALA A 252 9.25 2.84 -9.91
CA ALA A 252 9.67 3.29 -11.23
C ALA A 252 8.50 3.93 -12.02
N ALA A 253 8.17 3.42 -13.21
CA ALA A 253 7.20 4.08 -14.08
C ALA A 253 5.74 3.82 -13.68
N ALA A 254 5.41 2.67 -13.11
CA ALA A 254 4.01 2.35 -12.80
C ALA A 254 3.41 3.33 -11.79
N HIS A 255 4.11 3.63 -10.71
CA HIS A 255 3.68 4.62 -9.71
C HIS A 255 3.74 6.05 -10.23
N ALA A 256 4.74 6.41 -11.04
CA ALA A 256 4.80 7.73 -11.66
C ALA A 256 3.61 7.95 -12.60
N ILE A 257 3.21 6.94 -13.40
CA ILE A 257 2.03 7.03 -14.26
C ILE A 257 0.74 7.07 -13.43
N HIS A 258 0.67 6.33 -12.32
CA HIS A 258 -0.43 6.49 -11.36
C HIS A 258 -0.52 7.94 -10.87
N ASN A 259 0.59 8.54 -10.44
CA ASN A 259 0.63 9.94 -9.99
C ASN A 259 0.15 10.88 -11.11
N GLY A 260 0.62 10.66 -12.34
CA GLY A 260 0.14 11.38 -13.51
C GLY A 260 -1.37 11.26 -13.72
N LEU A 261 -1.94 10.06 -13.57
CA LEU A 261 -3.39 9.84 -13.70
C LEU A 261 -4.20 10.61 -12.65
N THR A 262 -3.64 10.92 -11.49
CA THR A 262 -4.34 11.68 -10.44
C THR A 262 -4.64 13.13 -10.81
N VAL A 263 -4.02 13.69 -11.85
CA VAL A 263 -4.33 15.04 -12.35
C VAL A 263 -5.68 15.11 -13.07
N LEU A 264 -6.27 13.95 -13.41
CA LEU A 264 -7.55 13.85 -14.11
C LEU A 264 -8.68 13.56 -13.11
N GLU A 265 -9.66 14.46 -13.02
CA GLU A 265 -10.83 14.31 -12.14
C GLU A 265 -11.58 12.99 -12.37
N GLU A 266 -11.64 12.53 -13.63
CA GLU A 266 -12.31 11.30 -14.03
C GLU A 266 -11.77 10.06 -13.32
N THR A 267 -10.52 10.09 -12.86
CA THR A 267 -9.87 8.95 -12.18
C THR A 267 -10.00 8.98 -10.64
N HIS A 268 -10.54 10.05 -10.06
CA HIS A 268 -10.60 10.22 -8.61
C HIS A 268 -11.52 9.21 -7.90
N HIS A 269 -12.47 8.62 -8.63
CA HIS A 269 -13.36 7.58 -8.10
C HIS A 269 -12.70 6.19 -8.01
N LEU A 270 -11.51 6.03 -8.58
CA LEU A 270 -10.75 4.78 -8.58
C LEU A 270 -9.82 4.70 -7.36
N TYR A 271 -9.66 3.49 -6.84
CA TYR A 271 -8.66 3.23 -5.81
C TYR A 271 -7.24 3.35 -6.37
N HIS A 272 -6.29 3.55 -5.46
CA HIS A 272 -4.86 3.66 -5.79
C HIS A 272 -4.38 2.53 -6.71
N GLY A 273 -4.52 1.29 -6.25
CA GLY A 273 -4.03 0.13 -6.98
C GLY A 273 -4.76 -0.14 -8.30
N GLU A 274 -6.01 0.32 -8.47
CA GLU A 274 -6.69 0.24 -9.78
C GLU A 274 -5.96 1.09 -10.83
N LYS A 275 -5.46 2.26 -10.45
CA LYS A 275 -4.65 3.12 -11.34
C LYS A 275 -3.23 2.60 -11.51
N VAL A 276 -2.62 2.07 -10.43
CA VAL A 276 -1.28 1.45 -10.48
C VAL A 276 -1.27 0.24 -11.40
N ALA A 277 -2.33 -0.58 -11.43
CA ALA A 277 -2.42 -1.72 -12.34
C ALA A 277 -2.32 -1.29 -13.81
N PHE A 278 -3.03 -0.25 -14.23
CA PHE A 278 -2.89 0.30 -15.58
C PHE A 278 -1.49 0.92 -15.80
N GLY A 279 -0.96 1.62 -14.79
CA GLY A 279 0.42 2.12 -14.80
C GLY A 279 1.45 1.01 -15.04
N THR A 280 1.22 -0.18 -14.45
CA THR A 280 2.07 -1.35 -14.68
C THR A 280 2.04 -1.83 -16.14
N LEU A 281 0.86 -1.86 -16.76
CA LEU A 281 0.73 -2.21 -18.19
C LEU A 281 1.44 -1.17 -19.07
N ALA A 282 1.31 0.11 -18.73
CA ALA A 282 2.01 1.18 -19.43
C ALA A 282 3.53 1.10 -19.25
N GLN A 283 4.01 0.75 -18.04
CA GLN A 283 5.44 0.50 -17.82
C GLN A 283 5.95 -0.67 -18.68
N LEU A 284 5.22 -1.78 -18.75
CA LEU A 284 5.63 -2.93 -19.58
C LEU A 284 5.68 -2.56 -21.07
N ALA A 285 4.75 -1.73 -21.55
CA ALA A 285 4.79 -1.19 -22.90
C ALA A 285 6.00 -0.26 -23.11
N LEU A 286 6.29 0.61 -22.12
CA LEU A 286 7.43 1.51 -22.12
C LEU A 286 8.77 0.78 -22.15
N GLU A 287 8.89 -0.34 -21.43
CA GLU A 287 10.07 -1.21 -21.41
C GLU A 287 10.22 -2.04 -22.70
N ASN A 288 9.25 -2.01 -23.60
CA ASN A 288 9.14 -2.95 -24.72
C ASN A 288 9.30 -4.41 -24.26
N ALA A 289 8.57 -4.76 -23.18
CA ALA A 289 8.59 -6.09 -22.61
C ALA A 289 8.08 -7.14 -23.61
N GLU A 290 8.45 -8.42 -23.40
CA GLU A 290 7.98 -9.51 -24.23
C GLU A 290 6.44 -9.56 -24.25
N LEU A 291 5.86 -9.72 -25.45
CA LEU A 291 4.39 -9.69 -25.60
C LEU A 291 3.69 -10.72 -24.72
N ALA A 292 4.32 -11.86 -24.48
CA ALA A 292 3.80 -12.91 -23.60
C ALA A 292 3.71 -12.43 -22.13
N GLU A 293 4.68 -11.67 -21.64
CA GLU A 293 4.65 -11.10 -20.27
C GLU A 293 3.55 -10.04 -20.14
N ILE A 294 3.40 -9.19 -21.17
CA ILE A 294 2.32 -8.19 -21.21
C ILE A 294 0.96 -8.87 -21.21
N GLN A 295 0.77 -9.88 -22.07
CA GLN A 295 -0.51 -10.58 -22.19
C GLN A 295 -0.87 -11.34 -20.91
N GLU A 296 0.08 -12.04 -20.29
CA GLU A 296 -0.12 -12.70 -18.99
C GLU A 296 -0.58 -11.71 -17.93
N THR A 297 0.00 -10.50 -17.90
CA THR A 297 -0.36 -9.44 -16.96
C THR A 297 -1.75 -8.88 -17.24
N ILE A 298 -2.11 -8.66 -18.51
CA ILE A 298 -3.43 -8.24 -18.93
C ILE A 298 -4.49 -9.28 -18.56
N ASP A 299 -4.23 -10.55 -18.83
CA ASP A 299 -5.15 -11.66 -18.53
C ASP A 299 -5.39 -11.77 -17.02
N PHE A 300 -4.35 -11.59 -16.21
CA PHE A 300 -4.47 -11.50 -14.76
C PHE A 300 -5.38 -10.33 -14.37
N CYS A 301 -5.11 -9.11 -14.83
CA CYS A 301 -5.91 -7.93 -14.52
C CYS A 301 -7.39 -8.14 -14.90
N LYS A 302 -7.67 -8.64 -16.14
CA LYS A 302 -9.02 -8.94 -16.60
C LYS A 302 -9.72 -9.97 -15.73
N SER A 303 -9.01 -11.02 -15.30
CA SER A 303 -9.58 -12.11 -14.49
C SER A 303 -10.11 -11.64 -13.13
N ILE A 304 -9.45 -10.65 -12.53
CA ILE A 304 -9.83 -10.12 -11.21
C ILE A 304 -10.59 -8.78 -11.30
N GLY A 305 -10.73 -8.21 -12.50
CA GLY A 305 -11.52 -7.00 -12.73
C GLY A 305 -10.75 -5.69 -12.52
N LEU A 306 -9.42 -5.72 -12.60
CA LEU A 306 -8.61 -4.50 -12.66
C LEU A 306 -8.69 -3.83 -14.04
N PRO A 307 -8.62 -2.51 -14.13
CA PRO A 307 -8.68 -1.81 -15.40
C PRO A 307 -7.46 -2.10 -16.27
N THR A 308 -7.70 -2.39 -17.55
CA THR A 308 -6.68 -2.64 -18.57
C THR A 308 -6.73 -1.61 -19.70
N THR A 309 -7.73 -0.71 -19.69
CA THR A 309 -7.92 0.30 -20.72
C THR A 309 -8.20 1.68 -20.14
N LEU A 310 -7.87 2.74 -20.89
CA LEU A 310 -8.22 4.12 -20.54
C LEU A 310 -9.73 4.30 -20.34
N LYS A 311 -10.54 3.65 -21.14
CA LYS A 311 -12.01 3.68 -20.98
C LYS A 311 -12.47 3.18 -19.61
N GLN A 312 -11.85 2.14 -19.08
CA GLN A 312 -12.16 1.64 -17.73
C GLN A 312 -11.68 2.59 -16.62
N LEU A 313 -10.70 3.45 -16.90
CA LEU A 313 -10.27 4.54 -16.02
C LEU A 313 -11.19 5.78 -16.15
N GLY A 314 -12.15 5.78 -17.07
CA GLY A 314 -13.01 6.93 -17.36
C GLY A 314 -12.38 7.95 -18.33
N VAL A 315 -11.26 7.62 -18.96
CA VAL A 315 -10.50 8.50 -19.85
C VAL A 315 -10.79 8.15 -21.31
N ASP A 316 -11.12 9.15 -22.12
CA ASP A 316 -11.25 8.97 -23.58
C ASP A 316 -9.85 8.93 -24.21
N ARG A 317 -9.53 7.82 -24.91
CA ARG A 317 -8.25 7.67 -25.61
C ARG A 317 -8.01 8.71 -26.72
N THR A 318 -9.07 9.31 -27.24
CA THR A 318 -8.95 10.35 -28.28
C THR A 318 -8.66 11.73 -27.72
N ASP A 319 -8.79 11.91 -26.41
CA ASP A 319 -8.40 13.14 -25.71
C ASP A 319 -6.88 13.15 -25.44
N HIS A 320 -6.13 13.35 -26.50
CA HIS A 320 -4.68 13.34 -26.46
C HIS A 320 -4.10 14.44 -25.54
N ASP A 321 -4.82 15.54 -25.35
CA ASP A 321 -4.37 16.62 -24.45
C ASP A 321 -4.39 16.18 -22.98
N LYS A 322 -5.41 15.43 -22.56
CA LYS A 322 -5.45 14.83 -21.23
C LYS A 322 -4.35 13.81 -21.03
N ILE A 323 -4.14 12.92 -22.00
CA ILE A 323 -3.10 11.88 -21.91
C ILE A 323 -1.71 12.53 -21.87
N ARG A 324 -1.48 13.64 -22.61
CA ARG A 324 -0.22 14.40 -22.53
C ARG A 324 -0.02 15.02 -21.14
N LYS A 325 -1.05 15.58 -20.52
CA LYS A 325 -0.97 16.07 -19.13
C LYS A 325 -0.57 14.97 -18.15
N VAL A 326 -1.13 13.76 -18.31
CA VAL A 326 -0.73 12.59 -17.51
C VAL A 326 0.76 12.29 -17.73
N ALA A 327 1.19 12.24 -18.98
CA ALA A 327 2.58 11.92 -19.32
C ALA A 327 3.58 12.98 -18.80
N GLU A 328 3.23 14.27 -18.93
CA GLU A 328 4.03 15.38 -18.39
C GLU A 328 4.14 15.29 -16.86
N ALA A 329 3.01 15.06 -16.15
CA ALA A 329 3.00 14.91 -14.71
C ALA A 329 3.78 13.67 -14.25
N SER A 330 3.71 12.56 -14.99
CA SER A 330 4.50 11.35 -14.71
C SER A 330 6.01 11.55 -14.84
N CYS A 331 6.44 12.55 -15.62
CA CYS A 331 7.85 12.88 -15.84
C CYS A 331 8.32 14.11 -15.05
N ALA A 332 7.51 14.61 -14.11
CA ALA A 332 7.88 15.75 -13.28
C ALA A 332 9.15 15.47 -12.45
N ASP A 333 9.83 16.53 -12.03
CA ASP A 333 11.00 16.42 -11.18
C ASP A 333 10.66 15.70 -9.86
N GLY A 334 11.45 14.69 -9.52
CA GLY A 334 11.27 13.90 -8.30
C GLY A 334 10.37 12.67 -8.48
N GLU A 335 9.74 12.48 -9.62
CA GLU A 335 8.96 11.29 -9.91
C GLU A 335 9.82 10.03 -10.08
N THR A 336 9.24 8.90 -9.72
CA THR A 336 9.94 7.60 -9.71
C THR A 336 10.24 7.07 -11.10
N ILE A 337 9.67 7.62 -12.15
CA ILE A 337 9.95 7.23 -13.55
C ILE A 337 11.42 7.39 -13.91
N HIS A 338 12.13 8.32 -13.26
CA HIS A 338 13.55 8.53 -13.46
C HIS A 338 14.43 7.38 -12.92
N ASN A 339 13.84 6.41 -12.24
CA ASN A 339 14.48 5.18 -11.84
C ASN A 339 14.49 4.10 -12.95
N MET A 340 13.85 4.35 -14.09
CA MET A 340 13.91 3.43 -15.24
C MET A 340 15.35 3.25 -15.75
N PRO A 341 15.72 2.07 -16.30
CA PRO A 341 17.09 1.79 -16.78
C PRO A 341 17.44 2.48 -18.12
N PHE A 342 16.62 3.44 -18.54
CA PHE A 342 16.81 4.28 -19.73
C PHE A 342 16.13 5.64 -19.50
N GLN A 343 16.53 6.64 -20.28
CA GLN A 343 15.90 7.95 -20.21
C GLN A 343 14.47 7.87 -20.76
N VAL A 344 13.53 8.47 -20.04
CA VAL A 344 12.10 8.53 -20.38
C VAL A 344 11.69 9.97 -20.57
N THR A 345 10.95 10.23 -21.65
CA THR A 345 10.36 11.54 -21.95
C THR A 345 8.83 11.48 -21.83
N PRO A 346 8.14 12.62 -21.70
CA PRO A 346 6.66 12.64 -21.73
C PRO A 346 6.07 12.03 -23.01
N GLU A 347 6.75 12.15 -24.17
CA GLU A 347 6.27 11.53 -25.42
C GLU A 347 6.38 9.99 -25.38
N ASP A 348 7.41 9.45 -24.72
CA ASP A 348 7.53 8.00 -24.51
C ASP A 348 6.41 7.48 -23.63
N VAL A 349 6.08 8.19 -22.53
CA VAL A 349 4.97 7.83 -21.63
C VAL A 349 3.63 7.95 -22.34
N PHE A 350 3.39 9.02 -23.09
CA PHE A 350 2.19 9.18 -23.90
C PHE A 350 1.99 8.01 -24.86
N SER A 351 3.04 7.64 -25.58
CA SER A 351 3.02 6.51 -26.51
C SER A 351 2.78 5.18 -25.79
N ALA A 352 3.43 4.95 -24.66
CA ALA A 352 3.27 3.73 -23.85
C ALA A 352 1.85 3.56 -23.29
N ILE A 353 1.22 4.65 -22.84
CA ILE A 353 -0.17 4.66 -22.39
C ILE A 353 -1.12 4.24 -23.52
N LEU A 354 -0.95 4.78 -24.71
CA LEU A 354 -1.78 4.42 -25.88
C LEU A 354 -1.57 2.97 -26.32
N VAL A 355 -0.34 2.47 -26.27
CA VAL A 355 -0.03 1.07 -26.59
C VAL A 355 -0.64 0.14 -25.55
N ALA A 356 -0.49 0.45 -24.26
CA ALA A 356 -1.08 -0.33 -23.17
C ALA A 356 -2.62 -0.40 -23.29
N ASP A 357 -3.27 0.74 -23.59
CA ASP A 357 -4.72 0.80 -23.80
C ASP A 357 -5.17 -0.12 -24.94
N ARG A 358 -4.44 -0.15 -26.06
CA ARG A 358 -4.77 -1.01 -27.21
C ARG A 358 -4.53 -2.49 -26.94
N LEU A 359 -3.48 -2.82 -26.23
CA LEU A 359 -3.19 -4.21 -25.82
C LEU A 359 -4.20 -4.71 -24.79
N GLY A 360 -4.70 -3.81 -23.94
CA GLY A 360 -5.68 -4.10 -22.90
C GLY A 360 -7.12 -4.37 -23.39
N GLU A 361 -7.46 -4.04 -24.64
CA GLU A 361 -8.75 -4.34 -25.27
C GLU A 361 -8.95 -5.85 -25.46
#